data_a266d03aaddfc6147453f8ac298e47d0
#
_entry.id   a266d03aaddfc6147453f8ac298e47d0
#
_cell.length_a   1.000
_cell.length_b   1.000
_cell.length_c   1.000
_cell.angle_alpha   90.00
_cell.angle_beta   90.00
_cell.angle_gamma   90.00
#
_symmetry.space_group_name_H-M   'P 1'
#
loop_
_entity.id
_entity.type
_entity.pdbx_description
1 polymer ?
#
loop_
_entity_poly.entity_id
_entity_poly.type
_entity_poly.pdbx_seq_one_letter_code
_entity_poly.pdbx_strand_id
1 'polypeptide(L)'
;MTESRHDFRGRALLASGRRLAMRLAMDPTIAHKVSRSRIAREIAVTYVAGEDVASAVDKAADQVSKGLDVSLHPLDPDPADLAQARRAMVRLCGVIERLGADPSFNGHAEVSISLAALGLKVSDDLARDHARQVCQVARDNHVAVTVDDE
;
A
#
# COMPACT_ATOMS: atom_id res chain seq x y z
N MET A 1 39.95 -21.52 -13.64
CA MET A 1 38.99 -21.87 -12.59
C MET A 1 39.16 -20.95 -11.36
N THR A 2 38.83 -19.64 -11.51
CA THR A 2 39.07 -18.63 -10.42
C THR A 2 38.02 -17.52 -10.40
N GLU A 3 36.76 -17.83 -10.73
CA GLU A 3 35.70 -16.80 -10.86
C GLU A 3 34.59 -16.85 -9.78
N SER A 4 34.68 -17.76 -8.81
CA SER A 4 33.54 -18.00 -7.88
C SER A 4 33.66 -17.35 -6.49
N ARG A 5 34.77 -16.64 -6.17
CA ARG A 5 34.97 -16.10 -4.79
C ARG A 5 34.61 -14.62 -4.62
N HIS A 6 34.53 -13.84 -5.68
CA HIS A 6 34.19 -12.40 -5.59
C HIS A 6 32.69 -12.13 -5.49
N ASP A 7 31.88 -12.98 -6.09
CA ASP A 7 30.40 -12.78 -6.13
C ASP A 7 29.73 -13.09 -4.80
N PHE A 8 30.28 -14.02 -4.01
CA PHE A 8 29.71 -14.39 -2.71
C PHE A 8 29.90 -13.31 -1.61
N ARG A 9 30.99 -12.52 -1.68
CA ARG A 9 31.23 -11.42 -0.74
C ARG A 9 30.35 -10.21 -1.02
N GLY A 10 30.06 -9.90 -2.27
CA GLY A 10 29.16 -8.81 -2.65
C GLY A 10 27.73 -9.06 -2.20
N ARG A 11 27.22 -10.28 -2.39
CA ARG A 11 25.86 -10.69 -1.98
C ARG A 11 25.68 -10.71 -0.45
N ALA A 12 26.69 -11.12 0.30
CA ALA A 12 26.66 -11.13 1.76
C ALA A 12 26.70 -9.71 2.35
N LEU A 13 27.45 -8.78 1.76
CA LEU A 13 27.48 -7.37 2.14
C LEU A 13 26.15 -6.65 1.85
N LEU A 14 25.54 -6.91 0.70
CA LEU A 14 24.21 -6.38 0.36
C LEU A 14 23.11 -6.92 1.26
N ALA A 15 23.15 -8.22 1.61
CA ALA A 15 22.19 -8.83 2.53
C ALA A 15 22.33 -8.29 3.96
N SER A 16 23.57 -8.03 4.41
CA SER A 16 23.84 -7.44 5.73
C SER A 16 23.40 -5.97 5.78
N GLY A 17 23.64 -5.20 4.71
CA GLY A 17 23.20 -3.82 4.58
C GLY A 17 21.69 -3.69 4.58
N ARG A 18 20.98 -4.59 3.88
CA ARG A 18 19.52 -4.64 3.85
C ARG A 18 18.90 -4.96 5.22
N ARG A 19 19.48 -5.93 5.97
CA ARG A 19 19.02 -6.25 7.34
C ARG A 19 19.25 -5.10 8.31
N LEU A 20 20.36 -4.39 8.19
CA LEU A 20 20.65 -3.20 9.02
C LEU A 20 19.70 -2.06 8.66
N ALA A 21 19.47 -1.80 7.39
CA ALA A 21 18.52 -0.80 6.92
C ALA A 21 17.09 -1.10 7.37
N MET A 22 16.65 -2.37 7.31
CA MET A 22 15.34 -2.78 7.84
C MET A 22 15.25 -2.58 9.36
N ARG A 23 16.28 -2.94 10.15
CA ARG A 23 16.28 -2.71 11.60
C ARG A 23 16.24 -1.22 11.96
N LEU A 24 16.94 -0.39 11.21
CA LEU A 24 16.92 1.07 11.40
C LEU A 24 15.58 1.68 10.99
N ALA A 25 14.93 1.16 9.96
CA ALA A 25 13.59 1.59 9.53
C ALA A 25 12.49 1.21 10.53
N MET A 26 12.69 0.13 11.31
CA MET A 26 11.76 -0.32 12.36
C MET A 26 11.94 0.41 13.70
N ASP A 27 13.00 1.22 13.88
CA ASP A 27 13.18 2.05 15.06
C ASP A 27 12.30 3.33 14.92
N PRO A 28 11.29 3.51 15.80
CA PRO A 28 10.36 4.64 15.68
C PRO A 28 11.04 6.00 15.73
N THR A 29 12.17 6.10 16.46
CA THR A 29 12.93 7.35 16.60
C THR A 29 13.69 7.68 15.33
N ILE A 30 14.22 6.68 14.67
CA ILE A 30 14.97 6.81 13.41
C ILE A 30 13.98 7.00 12.26
N ALA A 31 12.90 6.22 12.22
CA ALA A 31 11.84 6.37 11.22
C ALA A 31 11.26 7.80 11.22
N HIS A 32 11.01 8.37 12.40
CA HIS A 32 10.52 9.74 12.52
C HIS A 32 11.54 10.81 12.07
N LYS A 33 12.83 10.60 12.28
CA LYS A 33 13.89 11.50 11.79
C LYS A 33 14.12 11.36 10.28
N VAL A 34 14.07 10.13 9.77
CA VAL A 34 14.25 9.82 8.35
C VAL A 34 13.07 10.34 7.53
N SER A 35 11.83 10.15 8.01
CA SER A 35 10.62 10.66 7.33
C SER A 35 10.59 12.19 7.19
N ARG A 36 11.32 12.92 8.04
CA ARG A 36 11.51 14.38 7.96
C ARG A 36 12.68 14.80 7.08
N SER A 37 13.51 13.87 6.63
CA SER A 37 14.63 14.20 5.75
C SER A 37 14.14 14.56 4.35
N ARG A 38 14.85 15.49 3.70
CA ARG A 38 14.54 15.89 2.31
C ARG A 38 14.64 14.71 1.35
N ILE A 39 15.59 13.81 1.57
CA ILE A 39 15.82 12.60 0.76
C ILE A 39 14.65 11.62 0.91
N ALA A 40 14.16 11.37 2.14
CA ALA A 40 13.01 10.51 2.35
C ALA A 40 11.75 11.08 1.71
N ARG A 41 11.58 12.39 1.75
CA ARG A 41 10.44 13.05 1.09
C ARG A 41 10.53 12.96 -0.43
N GLU A 42 11.70 13.10 -1.03
CA GLU A 42 11.91 12.92 -2.48
C GLU A 42 11.64 11.45 -2.91
N ILE A 43 12.06 10.48 -2.11
CA ILE A 43 11.75 9.07 -2.34
C ILE A 43 10.24 8.82 -2.17
N ALA A 44 9.62 9.33 -1.10
CA ALA A 44 8.19 9.17 -0.87
C ALA A 44 7.35 9.75 -2.01
N VAL A 45 7.68 10.94 -2.50
CA VAL A 45 7.00 11.57 -3.65
C VAL A 45 7.11 10.70 -4.92
N THR A 46 8.17 9.92 -5.05
CA THR A 46 8.36 9.04 -6.22
C THR A 46 7.56 7.73 -6.11
N TYR A 47 7.44 7.17 -4.89
CA TYR A 47 6.85 5.83 -4.69
C TYR A 47 5.51 5.84 -3.96
N VAL A 48 5.14 6.94 -3.28
CA VAL A 48 3.86 7.09 -2.60
C VAL A 48 2.98 8.04 -3.40
N ALA A 49 1.83 7.58 -3.81
CA ALA A 49 0.92 8.36 -4.66
C ALA A 49 0.38 9.62 -3.96
N GLY A 50 0.28 9.63 -2.63
CA GLY A 50 -0.14 10.77 -1.83
C GLY A 50 -0.24 10.44 -0.35
N GLU A 51 -0.29 11.46 0.50
CA GLU A 51 -0.53 11.32 1.94
C GLU A 51 -2.03 11.22 2.27
N ASP A 52 -2.89 11.56 1.32
CA ASP A 52 -4.34 11.49 1.43
C ASP A 52 -4.98 10.90 0.16
N VAL A 53 -6.24 10.51 0.28
CA VAL A 53 -7.00 9.84 -0.79
C VAL A 53 -7.14 10.73 -2.03
N ALA A 54 -7.31 12.05 -1.86
CA ALA A 54 -7.48 12.95 -3.00
C ALA A 54 -6.21 12.99 -3.85
N SER A 55 -5.07 13.24 -3.22
CA SER A 55 -3.76 13.26 -3.90
C SER A 55 -3.43 11.93 -4.59
N ALA A 56 -3.80 10.80 -3.97
CA ALA A 56 -3.58 9.49 -4.56
C ALA A 56 -4.45 9.27 -5.82
N VAL A 57 -5.71 9.67 -5.77
CA VAL A 57 -6.64 9.58 -6.91
C VAL A 57 -6.23 10.53 -8.04
N ASP A 58 -5.82 11.77 -7.73
CA ASP A 58 -5.33 12.71 -8.74
C ASP A 58 -4.10 12.16 -9.48
N LYS A 59 -3.18 11.53 -8.74
CA LYS A 59 -1.99 10.92 -9.34
C LYS A 59 -2.33 9.68 -10.17
N ALA A 60 -3.30 8.89 -9.73
CA ALA A 60 -3.83 7.78 -10.50
C ALA A 60 -4.46 8.25 -11.81
N ALA A 61 -5.26 9.33 -11.79
CA ALA A 61 -5.86 9.92 -12.98
C ALA A 61 -4.79 10.40 -13.99
N ASP A 62 -3.70 11.01 -13.49
CA ASP A 62 -2.55 11.39 -14.33
C ASP A 62 -1.92 10.16 -15.03
N GLN A 63 -1.80 9.00 -14.36
CA GLN A 63 -1.28 7.79 -14.98
C GLN A 63 -2.26 7.19 -16.00
N VAL A 64 -3.55 7.14 -15.67
CA VAL A 64 -4.59 6.66 -16.59
C VAL A 64 -4.65 7.53 -17.85
N SER A 65 -4.51 8.85 -17.72
CA SER A 65 -4.45 9.77 -18.86
C SER A 65 -3.27 9.50 -19.82
N LYS A 66 -2.22 8.82 -19.34
CA LYS A 66 -1.06 8.36 -20.12
C LYS A 66 -1.25 6.95 -20.70
N GLY A 67 -2.41 6.35 -20.51
CA GLY A 67 -2.75 5.01 -21.01
C GLY A 67 -2.25 3.86 -20.15
N LEU A 68 -1.98 4.11 -18.84
CA LEU A 68 -1.58 3.09 -17.88
C LEU A 68 -2.78 2.65 -17.04
N ASP A 69 -2.84 1.36 -16.72
CA ASP A 69 -3.72 0.86 -15.67
C ASP A 69 -3.07 1.10 -14.30
N VAL A 70 -3.88 1.32 -13.28
CA VAL A 70 -3.40 1.64 -11.94
C VAL A 70 -3.99 0.69 -10.89
N SER A 71 -3.16 0.29 -9.94
CA SER A 71 -3.57 -0.41 -8.72
C SER A 71 -3.24 0.46 -7.50
N LEU A 72 -4.25 0.83 -6.71
CA LEU A 72 -4.06 1.61 -5.50
C LEU A 72 -4.03 0.69 -4.28
N HIS A 73 -2.95 0.76 -3.52
CA HIS A 73 -2.78 0.03 -2.27
C HIS A 73 -2.62 1.00 -1.10
N PRO A 74 -3.58 1.07 -0.16
CA PRO A 74 -3.42 1.87 1.05
C PRO A 74 -2.33 1.30 1.96
N LEU A 75 -1.33 2.12 2.29
CA LEU A 75 -0.22 1.77 3.17
C LEU A 75 -0.59 2.09 4.63
N ASP A 76 -1.55 1.37 5.17
CA ASP A 76 -1.92 1.50 6.58
C ASP A 76 -1.14 0.48 7.44
N PRO A 77 -0.74 0.85 8.67
CA PRO A 77 -0.22 -0.12 9.62
C PRO A 77 -1.32 -1.11 10.01
N ASP A 78 -0.94 -2.35 10.33
CA ASP A 78 -1.88 -3.35 10.81
C ASP A 78 -2.67 -2.83 12.02
N PRO A 79 -4.01 -2.93 12.00
CA PRO A 79 -4.84 -2.46 13.09
C PRO A 79 -4.60 -3.29 14.36
N ALA A 80 -4.45 -2.60 15.49
CA ALA A 80 -4.30 -3.23 16.79
C ALA A 80 -5.64 -3.56 17.45
N ASP A 81 -6.73 -2.96 16.97
CA ASP A 81 -8.07 -3.11 17.53
C ASP A 81 -9.19 -2.96 16.47
N LEU A 82 -10.41 -3.32 16.87
CA LEU A 82 -11.61 -3.23 16.05
C LEU A 82 -11.85 -1.82 15.47
N ALA A 83 -11.60 -0.77 16.27
CA ALA A 83 -11.86 0.60 15.85
C ALA A 83 -10.88 1.04 14.74
N GLN A 84 -9.63 0.62 14.84
CA GLN A 84 -8.62 0.88 13.81
C GLN A 84 -8.93 0.10 12.52
N ALA A 85 -9.27 -1.19 12.62
CA ALA A 85 -9.68 -2.01 11.49
C ALA A 85 -10.88 -1.42 10.74
N ARG A 86 -11.89 -0.97 11.50
CA ARG A 86 -13.05 -0.30 10.91
C ARG A 86 -12.69 1.00 10.19
N ARG A 87 -11.80 1.81 10.77
CA ARG A 87 -11.33 3.04 10.10
C ARG A 87 -10.58 2.75 8.80
N ALA A 88 -9.75 1.72 8.78
CA ALA A 88 -9.05 1.30 7.56
C ALA A 88 -10.05 0.86 6.48
N MET A 89 -11.02 0.02 6.83
CA MET A 89 -12.09 -0.42 5.93
C MET A 89 -12.88 0.78 5.37
N VAL A 90 -13.29 1.73 6.21
CA VAL A 90 -14.04 2.93 5.75
C VAL A 90 -13.22 3.79 4.79
N ARG A 91 -11.91 3.98 5.07
CA ARG A 91 -11.03 4.72 4.14
C ARG A 91 -10.92 4.01 2.79
N LEU A 92 -10.78 2.69 2.80
CA LEU A 92 -10.69 1.87 1.61
C LEU A 92 -11.98 1.98 0.76
N CYS A 93 -13.15 1.90 1.39
CA CYS A 93 -14.43 2.14 0.70
C CYS A 93 -14.47 3.55 0.08
N GLY A 94 -14.00 4.56 0.79
CA GLY A 94 -13.93 5.93 0.27
C GLY A 94 -12.99 6.10 -0.94
N VAL A 95 -11.90 5.32 -1.03
CA VAL A 95 -11.06 5.26 -2.24
C VAL A 95 -11.86 4.66 -3.40
N ILE A 96 -12.52 3.53 -3.18
CA ILE A 96 -13.31 2.82 -4.18
C ILE A 96 -14.44 3.71 -4.72
N GLU A 97 -15.17 4.37 -3.84
CA GLU A 97 -16.25 5.30 -4.23
C GLU A 97 -15.74 6.45 -5.10
N ARG A 98 -14.56 7.00 -4.80
CA ARG A 98 -13.97 8.06 -5.62
C ARG A 98 -13.52 7.57 -7.00
N LEU A 99 -12.92 6.36 -7.06
CA LEU A 99 -12.56 5.76 -8.35
C LEU A 99 -13.80 5.48 -9.20
N GLY A 100 -14.86 4.93 -8.60
CA GLY A 100 -16.11 4.65 -9.30
C GLY A 100 -16.88 5.88 -9.73
N ALA A 101 -16.71 7.03 -9.04
CA ALA A 101 -17.36 8.29 -9.39
C ALA A 101 -16.76 8.98 -10.62
N ASP A 102 -15.52 8.66 -11.00
CA ASP A 102 -14.84 9.23 -12.16
C ASP A 102 -14.77 8.20 -13.31
N PRO A 103 -15.51 8.45 -14.42
CA PRO A 103 -15.54 7.54 -15.56
C PRO A 103 -14.18 7.26 -16.21
N SER A 104 -13.17 8.11 -15.99
CA SER A 104 -11.83 7.91 -16.54
C SER A 104 -11.14 6.66 -15.98
N PHE A 105 -11.55 6.20 -14.79
CA PHE A 105 -11.03 5.00 -14.16
C PHE A 105 -11.72 3.70 -14.60
N ASN A 106 -12.78 3.78 -15.37
CA ASN A 106 -13.59 2.62 -15.73
C ASN A 106 -12.78 1.58 -16.52
N GLY A 107 -12.50 0.43 -15.89
CA GLY A 107 -11.68 -0.63 -16.45
C GLY A 107 -10.15 -0.38 -16.38
N HIS A 108 -9.71 0.75 -15.83
CA HIS A 108 -8.31 1.16 -15.74
C HIS A 108 -7.78 1.27 -14.31
N ALA A 109 -8.65 1.10 -13.31
CA ALA A 109 -8.26 1.20 -11.91
C ALA A 109 -8.77 0.00 -11.10
N GLU A 110 -7.93 -0.46 -10.20
CA GLU A 110 -8.26 -1.44 -9.16
C GLU A 110 -7.74 -0.97 -7.80
N VAL A 111 -8.24 -1.61 -6.76
CA VAL A 111 -7.74 -1.42 -5.40
C VAL A 111 -7.19 -2.74 -4.89
N SER A 112 -5.93 -2.74 -4.47
CA SER A 112 -5.31 -3.87 -3.78
C SER A 112 -5.56 -3.75 -2.27
N ILE A 113 -5.95 -4.85 -1.63
CA ILE A 113 -6.27 -4.91 -0.20
C ILE A 113 -5.48 -6.01 0.48
N SER A 114 -5.00 -5.75 1.71
CA SER A 114 -4.46 -6.75 2.60
C SER A 114 -5.49 -7.14 3.67
N LEU A 115 -5.67 -8.43 3.91
CA LEU A 115 -6.55 -8.92 4.98
C LEU A 115 -6.04 -8.51 6.36
N ALA A 116 -4.72 -8.34 6.51
CA ALA A 116 -4.12 -7.83 7.74
C ALA A 116 -4.62 -6.40 8.05
N ALA A 117 -4.65 -5.51 7.05
CA ALA A 117 -5.18 -4.15 7.17
C ALA A 117 -6.68 -4.13 7.48
N LEU A 118 -7.44 -5.15 7.08
CA LEU A 118 -8.86 -5.31 7.39
C LEU A 118 -9.13 -5.93 8.75
N GLY A 119 -8.08 -6.27 9.52
CA GLY A 119 -8.22 -6.73 10.91
C GLY A 119 -8.01 -8.23 11.13
N LEU A 120 -7.34 -8.95 10.21
CA LEU A 120 -7.08 -10.38 10.35
C LEU A 120 -6.35 -10.72 11.66
N LYS A 121 -5.43 -9.85 12.11
CA LYS A 121 -4.73 -10.02 13.39
C LYS A 121 -5.62 -9.76 14.61
N VAL A 122 -6.76 -9.12 14.44
CA VAL A 122 -7.74 -8.86 15.51
C VAL A 122 -8.75 -10.02 15.56
N SER A 123 -9.30 -10.41 14.42
CA SER A 123 -10.26 -11.53 14.30
C SER A 123 -10.47 -11.91 12.83
N ASP A 124 -10.45 -13.19 12.54
CA ASP A 124 -10.73 -13.75 11.20
C ASP A 124 -12.13 -13.38 10.70
N ASP A 125 -13.13 -13.43 11.59
CA ASP A 125 -14.51 -13.08 11.25
C ASP A 125 -14.64 -11.60 10.91
N LEU A 126 -13.96 -10.74 11.68
CA LEU A 126 -13.91 -9.30 11.40
C LEU A 126 -13.30 -9.01 10.02
N ALA A 127 -12.14 -9.59 9.73
CA ALA A 127 -11.49 -9.40 8.43
C ALA A 127 -12.37 -9.87 7.27
N ARG A 128 -13.02 -11.02 7.44
CA ARG A 128 -13.96 -11.57 6.46
C ARG A 128 -15.16 -10.65 6.21
N ASP A 129 -15.75 -10.10 7.29
CA ASP A 129 -16.89 -9.20 7.17
C ASP A 129 -16.49 -7.85 6.55
N HIS A 130 -15.33 -7.30 6.91
CA HIS A 130 -14.79 -6.11 6.29
C HIS A 130 -14.46 -6.33 4.80
N ALA A 131 -13.84 -7.47 4.46
CA ALA A 131 -13.57 -7.81 3.06
C ALA A 131 -14.85 -7.92 2.22
N ARG A 132 -15.91 -8.53 2.77
CA ARG A 132 -17.23 -8.59 2.10
C ARG A 132 -17.82 -7.20 1.86
N GLN A 133 -17.73 -6.30 2.85
CA GLN A 133 -18.22 -4.93 2.72
C GLN A 133 -17.43 -4.19 1.64
N VAL A 134 -16.09 -4.29 1.64
CA VAL A 134 -15.24 -3.69 0.61
C VAL A 134 -15.60 -4.22 -0.78
N CYS A 135 -15.73 -5.53 -0.94
CA CYS A 135 -16.11 -6.14 -2.22
C CYS A 135 -17.52 -5.73 -2.68
N GLN A 136 -18.44 -5.51 -1.74
CA GLN A 136 -19.77 -5.01 -2.09
C GLN A 136 -19.70 -3.57 -2.62
N VAL A 137 -19.00 -2.67 -1.91
CA VAL A 137 -18.81 -1.28 -2.35
C VAL A 137 -18.10 -1.25 -3.70
N ALA A 138 -17.08 -2.09 -3.90
CA ALA A 138 -16.34 -2.18 -5.16
C ALA A 138 -17.23 -2.61 -6.33
N ARG A 139 -18.09 -3.61 -6.12
CA ARG A 139 -19.07 -4.07 -7.11
C ARG A 139 -20.04 -2.95 -7.49
N ASP A 140 -20.58 -2.23 -6.50
CA ASP A 140 -21.55 -1.16 -6.71
C ASP A 140 -20.94 0.04 -7.45
N ASN A 141 -19.62 0.20 -7.36
CA ASN A 141 -18.84 1.26 -8.01
C ASN A 141 -18.07 0.78 -9.25
N HIS A 142 -18.22 -0.48 -9.67
CA HIS A 142 -17.53 -1.06 -10.85
C HIS A 142 -15.99 -1.00 -10.77
N VAL A 143 -15.42 -1.06 -9.57
CA VAL A 143 -13.98 -1.06 -9.32
C VAL A 143 -13.52 -2.48 -9.02
N ALA A 144 -12.44 -2.93 -9.65
CA ALA A 144 -11.83 -4.22 -9.36
C ALA A 144 -11.12 -4.21 -7.99
N VAL A 145 -11.10 -5.37 -7.33
CA VAL A 145 -10.38 -5.56 -6.07
C VAL A 145 -9.47 -6.76 -6.20
N THR A 146 -8.19 -6.57 -5.89
CA THR A 146 -7.21 -7.64 -5.74
C THR A 146 -6.91 -7.85 -4.26
N VAL A 147 -6.87 -9.09 -3.81
CA VAL A 147 -6.43 -9.43 -2.45
C VAL A 147 -4.95 -9.77 -2.52
N ASP A 148 -4.15 -8.99 -1.82
CA ASP A 148 -2.71 -9.18 -1.71
C ASP A 148 -2.40 -9.89 -0.38
N ASP A 149 -1.52 -10.90 -0.44
CA ASP A 149 -1.11 -11.70 0.71
C ASP A 149 0.36 -11.35 1.02
N GLU A 150 0.55 -10.42 1.95
CA GLU A 150 1.86 -10.02 2.47
C GLU A 150 2.13 -10.63 3.86
#